data_c3ddb4f9864a92b9894f73bdc18f3f2d
#
_entry.id   c3ddb4f9864a92b9894f73bdc18f3f2d
#
_cell.length_a   1.000
_cell.length_b   1.000
_cell.length_c   1.000
_cell.angle_alpha   90.00
_cell.angle_beta   90.00
_cell.angle_gamma   90.00
#
_symmetry.space_group_name_H-M   'P 1'
#
loop_
_entity.id
_entity.type
_entity.pdbx_description
1 polymer ?
#
loop_
_entity_poly.entity_id
_entity_poly.type
_entity_poly.pdbx_seq_one_letter_code
_entity_poly.pdbx_strand_id
1 'polypeptide(L)'
;MAGTPFDLQLLNFCAALLLLLSFAMLAQRRIVTLVNLLAIQGAVLLVATLLLAWRTGKNHLYLSAALTLALKVVFLPWILHRLIRRLQVYWDTEPLLNISGTMLIGLLVVVFAFGLAQPISALASTATRNAIGIAVAVILLSFVTMITRRKAMSQVVGFLSMENGLFFGAMSATYGMPMIVEFGVALDVLVAVLVLGIFFFQIREQFDSLDLHHLESLKERQPLYEAQYSTNETASPESASHASREGR
;
A
#
# COMPACT_ATOMS: atom_id res chain seq x y z
N MET A 1 -30.92 22.60 7.65
CA MET A 1 -31.74 21.80 6.71
C MET A 1 -31.65 20.35 7.16
N ALA A 2 -32.77 19.74 7.57
CA ALA A 2 -32.80 18.30 7.87
C ALA A 2 -32.59 17.56 6.54
N GLY A 3 -31.49 16.85 6.41
CA GLY A 3 -31.23 16.02 5.22
C GLY A 3 -32.34 14.98 5.04
N THR A 4 -32.69 14.68 3.83
CA THR A 4 -33.67 13.65 3.52
C THR A 4 -33.21 12.31 4.10
N PRO A 5 -34.10 11.41 4.51
CA PRO A 5 -33.71 10.09 5.00
C PRO A 5 -32.84 9.32 4.00
N PHE A 6 -32.94 9.65 2.73
CA PHE A 6 -32.13 9.08 1.64
C PHE A 6 -30.64 9.42 1.76
N ASP A 7 -30.28 10.66 2.13
CA ASP A 7 -28.86 11.06 2.24
C ASP A 7 -28.14 10.34 3.38
N LEU A 8 -28.84 10.11 4.49
CA LEU A 8 -28.32 9.33 5.61
C LEU A 8 -28.13 7.85 5.24
N GLN A 9 -29.09 7.30 4.49
CA GLN A 9 -28.98 5.93 3.99
C GLN A 9 -27.79 5.77 3.06
N LEU A 10 -27.55 6.75 2.19
CA LEU A 10 -26.43 6.73 1.26
C LEU A 10 -25.08 6.86 1.98
N LEU A 11 -25.00 7.69 3.02
CA LEU A 11 -23.79 7.80 3.86
C LEU A 11 -23.50 6.48 4.60
N ASN A 12 -24.53 5.85 5.16
CA ASN A 12 -24.41 4.54 5.80
C ASN A 12 -24.00 3.46 4.80
N PHE A 13 -24.50 3.53 3.56
CA PHE A 13 -24.09 2.62 2.49
C PHE A 13 -22.62 2.80 2.13
N CYS A 14 -22.13 4.04 2.00
CA CYS A 14 -20.70 4.32 1.80
C CYS A 14 -19.87 3.76 2.96
N ALA A 15 -20.31 3.92 4.20
CA ALA A 15 -19.64 3.36 5.37
C ALA A 15 -19.56 1.82 5.31
N ALA A 16 -20.66 1.15 4.98
CA ALA A 16 -20.70 -0.29 4.81
C ALA A 16 -19.78 -0.78 3.68
N LEU A 17 -19.72 -0.05 2.57
CA LEU A 17 -18.79 -0.33 1.47
C LEU A 17 -17.32 -0.17 1.91
N LEU A 18 -16.98 0.85 2.69
CA LEU A 18 -15.63 1.02 3.24
C LEU A 18 -15.21 -0.17 4.09
N LEU A 19 -16.11 -0.65 4.96
CA LEU A 19 -15.88 -1.83 5.79
C LEU A 19 -15.71 -3.09 4.93
N LEU A 20 -16.59 -3.30 3.97
CA LEU A 20 -16.54 -4.45 3.06
C LEU A 20 -15.24 -4.48 2.26
N LEU A 21 -14.81 -3.33 1.74
CA LEU A 21 -13.56 -3.20 0.98
C LEU A 21 -12.34 -3.48 1.87
N SER A 22 -12.33 -2.99 3.12
CA SER A 22 -11.25 -3.29 4.08
C SER A 22 -11.18 -4.78 4.40
N PHE A 23 -12.33 -5.43 4.55
CA PHE A 23 -12.41 -6.87 4.76
C PHE A 23 -11.98 -7.65 3.51
N ALA A 24 -12.36 -7.19 2.32
CA ALA A 24 -11.93 -7.76 1.04
C ALA A 24 -10.40 -7.64 0.85
N MET A 25 -9.78 -6.52 1.28
CA MET A 25 -8.33 -6.33 1.23
C MET A 25 -7.60 -7.34 2.13
N LEU A 26 -8.16 -7.68 3.27
CA LEU A 26 -7.61 -8.68 4.19
C LEU A 26 -7.53 -10.07 3.53
N ALA A 27 -8.51 -10.42 2.68
CA ALA A 27 -8.59 -11.69 1.96
C ALA A 27 -7.65 -11.79 0.75
N GLN A 28 -7.25 -10.67 0.17
CA GLN A 28 -6.51 -10.67 -1.11
C GLN A 28 -5.05 -11.03 -0.93
N ARG A 29 -4.54 -11.81 -1.90
CA ARG A 29 -3.12 -12.19 -1.99
C ARG A 29 -2.37 -11.45 -3.09
N ARG A 30 -3.08 -10.91 -4.09
CA ARG A 30 -2.46 -10.21 -5.22
C ARG A 30 -2.32 -8.73 -4.90
N ILE A 31 -1.10 -8.20 -5.00
CA ILE A 31 -0.81 -6.81 -4.71
C ILE A 31 -1.55 -5.83 -5.63
N VAL A 32 -1.71 -6.19 -6.91
CA VAL A 32 -2.46 -5.37 -7.89
C VAL A 32 -3.93 -5.24 -7.47
N THR A 33 -4.54 -6.33 -7.02
CA THR A 33 -5.93 -6.33 -6.54
C THR A 33 -6.06 -5.50 -5.26
N LEU A 34 -5.06 -5.55 -4.35
CA LEU A 34 -5.03 -4.70 -3.15
C LEU A 34 -5.03 -3.21 -3.52
N VAL A 35 -4.20 -2.81 -4.49
CA VAL A 35 -4.15 -1.41 -4.96
C VAL A 35 -5.46 -0.99 -5.63
N ASN A 36 -6.10 -1.87 -6.39
CA ASN A 36 -7.41 -1.59 -7.00
C ASN A 36 -8.50 -1.43 -5.93
N LEU A 37 -8.52 -2.30 -4.91
CA LEU A 37 -9.46 -2.19 -3.78
C LEU A 37 -9.24 -0.88 -3.01
N LEU A 38 -7.98 -0.48 -2.81
CA LEU A 38 -7.64 0.81 -2.21
C LEU A 38 -8.17 1.99 -3.04
N ALA A 39 -8.03 1.94 -4.38
CA ALA A 39 -8.57 2.97 -5.26
C ALA A 39 -10.10 3.06 -5.17
N ILE A 40 -10.79 1.92 -5.14
CA ILE A 40 -12.25 1.86 -4.95
C ILE A 40 -12.63 2.42 -3.56
N GLN A 41 -11.87 2.09 -2.52
CA GLN A 41 -12.07 2.63 -1.16
C GLN A 41 -11.92 4.16 -1.15
N GLY A 42 -10.91 4.71 -1.84
CA GLY A 42 -10.75 6.16 -2.04
C GLY A 42 -11.92 6.79 -2.80
N ALA A 43 -12.46 6.12 -3.82
CA ALA A 43 -13.63 6.59 -4.56
C ALA A 43 -14.90 6.61 -3.70
N VAL A 44 -15.11 5.59 -2.86
CA VAL A 44 -16.22 5.57 -1.89
C VAL A 44 -16.09 6.70 -0.88
N LEU A 45 -14.88 6.96 -0.40
CA LEU A 45 -14.59 8.07 0.51
C LEU A 45 -14.87 9.43 -0.16
N LEU A 46 -14.49 9.61 -1.43
CA LEU A 46 -14.82 10.79 -2.23
C LEU A 46 -16.33 11.02 -2.29
N VAL A 47 -17.12 9.97 -2.60
CA VAL A 47 -18.58 10.07 -2.66
C VAL A 47 -19.14 10.48 -1.30
N ALA A 48 -18.66 9.89 -0.21
CA ALA A 48 -19.08 10.24 1.15
C ALA A 48 -18.76 11.72 1.48
N THR A 49 -17.58 12.20 1.08
CA THR A 49 -17.17 13.62 1.26
C THR A 49 -18.04 14.56 0.47
N LEU A 50 -18.35 14.24 -0.80
CA LEU A 50 -19.24 15.05 -1.65
C LEU A 50 -20.67 15.12 -1.09
N LEU A 51 -21.20 13.99 -0.60
CA LEU A 51 -22.50 13.95 0.04
C LEU A 51 -22.56 14.85 1.28
N LEU A 52 -21.50 14.82 2.09
CA LEU A 52 -21.41 15.66 3.27
C LEU A 52 -21.25 17.15 2.87
N ALA A 53 -20.46 17.45 1.83
CA ALA A 53 -20.30 18.80 1.28
C ALA A 53 -21.66 19.38 0.83
N TRP A 54 -22.42 18.58 0.11
CA TRP A 54 -23.74 18.98 -0.37
C TRP A 54 -24.72 19.27 0.77
N ARG A 55 -24.72 18.40 1.81
CA ARG A 55 -25.57 18.58 3.00
C ARG A 55 -25.22 19.79 3.85
N THR A 56 -23.94 20.06 4.03
CA THR A 56 -23.46 21.13 4.92
C THR A 56 -23.33 22.47 4.21
N GLY A 57 -23.33 22.48 2.86
CA GLY A 57 -23.15 23.69 2.06
C GLY A 57 -21.77 24.37 2.24
N LYS A 58 -20.79 23.63 2.73
CA LYS A 58 -19.45 24.16 3.05
C LYS A 58 -18.52 24.03 1.86
N ASN A 59 -18.05 25.15 1.32
CA ASN A 59 -17.20 25.17 0.11
C ASN A 59 -15.83 24.48 0.30
N HIS A 60 -15.24 24.50 1.49
CA HIS A 60 -13.97 23.84 1.76
C HIS A 60 -14.05 22.30 1.62
N LEU A 61 -15.22 21.69 1.82
CA LEU A 61 -15.41 20.26 1.61
C LEU A 61 -15.32 19.85 0.13
N TYR A 62 -15.71 20.73 -0.80
CA TYR A 62 -15.53 20.49 -2.23
C TYR A 62 -14.05 20.51 -2.62
N LEU A 63 -13.26 21.40 -2.01
CA LEU A 63 -11.81 21.41 -2.19
C LEU A 63 -11.17 20.11 -1.65
N SER A 64 -11.60 19.67 -0.47
CA SER A 64 -11.16 18.39 0.10
C SER A 64 -11.54 17.21 -0.81
N ALA A 65 -12.76 17.18 -1.35
CA ALA A 65 -13.19 16.16 -2.28
C ALA A 65 -12.34 16.15 -3.57
N ALA A 66 -12.04 17.33 -4.14
CA ALA A 66 -11.16 17.45 -5.30
C ALA A 66 -9.74 16.92 -5.02
N LEU A 67 -9.21 17.21 -3.82
CA LEU A 67 -7.90 16.75 -3.40
C LEU A 67 -7.89 15.23 -3.14
N THR A 68 -8.95 14.69 -2.53
CA THR A 68 -9.14 13.25 -2.35
C THR A 68 -9.20 12.53 -3.71
N LEU A 69 -9.90 13.11 -4.69
CA LEU A 69 -9.92 12.58 -6.04
C LEU A 69 -8.52 12.56 -6.66
N ALA A 70 -7.81 13.68 -6.60
CA ALA A 70 -6.50 13.83 -7.22
C ALA A 70 -5.45 12.91 -6.56
N LEU A 71 -5.37 12.92 -5.23
CA LEU A 71 -4.35 12.17 -4.49
C LEU A 71 -4.72 10.69 -4.31
N LYS A 72 -5.89 10.38 -3.75
CA LYS A 72 -6.25 9.01 -3.34
C LYS A 72 -6.78 8.15 -4.47
N VAL A 73 -7.54 8.73 -5.41
CA VAL A 73 -8.16 7.95 -6.49
C VAL A 73 -7.26 7.86 -7.72
N VAL A 74 -6.49 8.91 -8.02
CA VAL A 74 -5.66 8.97 -9.23
C VAL A 74 -4.18 8.78 -8.92
N PHE A 75 -3.60 9.66 -8.11
CA PHE A 75 -2.15 9.74 -7.93
C PHE A 75 -1.56 8.53 -7.19
N LEU A 76 -2.10 8.15 -6.03
CA LEU A 76 -1.61 7.02 -5.23
C LEU A 76 -1.73 5.68 -5.96
N PRO A 77 -2.89 5.30 -6.54
CA PRO A 77 -2.98 4.07 -7.31
C PRO A 77 -2.08 4.07 -8.54
N TRP A 78 -1.92 5.21 -9.23
CA TRP A 78 -1.03 5.33 -10.38
C TRP A 78 0.44 5.09 -10.00
N ILE A 79 0.92 5.74 -8.93
CA ILE A 79 2.28 5.52 -8.41
C ILE A 79 2.49 4.07 -8.00
N LEU A 80 1.54 3.49 -7.23
CA LEU A 80 1.64 2.10 -6.78
C LEU A 80 1.66 1.12 -7.96
N HIS A 81 0.81 1.31 -8.98
CA HIS A 81 0.85 0.49 -10.19
C HIS A 81 2.16 0.65 -10.97
N ARG A 82 2.68 1.87 -11.08
CA ARG A 82 3.98 2.14 -11.72
C ARG A 82 5.11 1.45 -10.95
N LEU A 83 5.06 1.47 -9.63
CA LEU A 83 6.03 0.83 -8.76
C LEU A 83 5.98 -0.70 -8.89
N ILE A 84 4.79 -1.31 -8.84
CA ILE A 84 4.60 -2.75 -9.02
C ILE A 84 5.15 -3.21 -10.38
N ARG A 85 4.91 -2.44 -11.45
CA ARG A 85 5.44 -2.74 -12.79
C ARG A 85 6.96 -2.65 -12.87
N ARG A 86 7.58 -1.68 -12.20
CA ARG A 86 9.04 -1.52 -12.20
C ARG A 86 9.75 -2.59 -11.38
N LEU A 87 9.19 -2.97 -10.24
CA LEU A 87 9.78 -3.96 -9.33
C LEU A 87 9.49 -5.41 -9.76
N GLN A 88 8.65 -5.61 -10.79
CA GLN A 88 8.20 -6.95 -11.25
C GLN A 88 7.63 -7.83 -10.13
N VAL A 89 7.15 -7.23 -9.04
CA VAL A 89 6.58 -7.92 -7.88
C VAL A 89 5.10 -8.24 -8.17
N TYR A 90 4.86 -9.17 -9.10
CA TYR A 90 3.48 -9.56 -9.46
C TYR A 90 2.87 -10.60 -8.52
N TRP A 91 3.70 -11.36 -7.80
CA TRP A 91 3.27 -12.52 -7.03
C TRP A 91 3.54 -12.40 -5.54
N ASP A 92 2.54 -12.80 -4.78
CA ASP A 92 2.47 -13.12 -3.37
C ASP A 92 2.82 -12.02 -2.36
N THR A 93 1.72 -11.44 -1.88
CA THR A 93 1.68 -11.09 -0.48
C THR A 93 1.56 -12.41 0.29
N GLU A 94 2.69 -13.01 0.68
CA GLU A 94 2.67 -14.16 1.58
C GLU A 94 2.05 -13.72 2.91
N PRO A 95 0.81 -14.10 3.22
CA PRO A 95 0.25 -13.81 4.52
C PRO A 95 0.94 -14.71 5.54
N LEU A 96 1.23 -14.16 6.70
CA LEU A 96 1.78 -14.91 7.84
C LEU A 96 0.85 -16.03 8.31
N LEU A 97 -0.45 -15.90 8.01
CA LEU A 97 -1.52 -16.81 8.43
C LEU A 97 -2.30 -17.32 7.22
N ASN A 98 -2.95 -18.47 7.37
CA ASN A 98 -3.91 -18.98 6.40
C ASN A 98 -5.08 -18.00 6.21
N ILE A 99 -5.65 -17.92 4.97
CA ILE A 99 -6.75 -17.01 4.65
C ILE A 99 -7.91 -17.16 5.64
N SER A 100 -8.29 -18.39 5.95
CA SER A 100 -9.39 -18.68 6.89
C SER A 100 -9.11 -18.14 8.30
N GLY A 101 -7.87 -18.27 8.79
CA GLY A 101 -7.46 -17.73 10.09
C GLY A 101 -7.48 -16.20 10.10
N THR A 102 -6.97 -15.58 9.04
CA THR A 102 -6.96 -14.12 8.90
C THR A 102 -8.38 -13.55 8.84
N MET A 103 -9.30 -14.24 8.13
CA MET A 103 -10.72 -13.87 8.07
C MET A 103 -11.41 -13.99 9.41
N LEU A 104 -11.13 -15.05 10.17
CA LEU A 104 -11.66 -15.22 11.51
C LEU A 104 -11.18 -14.10 12.45
N ILE A 105 -9.89 -13.78 12.41
CA ILE A 105 -9.32 -12.65 13.16
C ILE A 105 -10.01 -11.35 12.74
N GLY A 106 -10.19 -11.12 11.43
CA GLY A 106 -10.89 -9.94 10.93
C GLY A 106 -12.31 -9.82 11.46
N LEU A 107 -13.07 -10.93 11.52
CA LEU A 107 -14.41 -10.95 12.08
C LEU A 107 -14.42 -10.60 13.58
N LEU A 108 -13.51 -11.21 14.35
CA LEU A 108 -13.38 -10.91 15.79
C LEU A 108 -13.00 -9.45 16.02
N VAL A 109 -12.11 -8.90 15.20
CA VAL A 109 -11.69 -7.49 15.25
C VAL A 109 -12.85 -6.55 14.94
N VAL A 110 -13.71 -6.88 13.98
CA VAL A 110 -14.92 -6.08 13.69
C VAL A 110 -15.86 -6.08 14.89
N VAL A 111 -16.13 -7.24 15.49
CA VAL A 111 -16.97 -7.32 16.71
C VAL A 111 -16.37 -6.50 17.84
N PHE A 112 -15.06 -6.61 18.06
CA PHE A 112 -14.33 -5.84 19.06
C PHE A 112 -14.41 -4.32 18.79
N ALA A 113 -14.27 -3.90 17.51
CA ALA A 113 -14.36 -2.50 17.09
C ALA A 113 -15.72 -1.88 17.45
N PHE A 114 -16.80 -2.58 17.20
CA PHE A 114 -18.14 -2.12 17.58
C PHE A 114 -18.31 -2.05 19.10
N GLY A 115 -17.77 -3.01 19.85
CA GLY A 115 -17.73 -2.95 21.31
C GLY A 115 -16.96 -1.74 21.83
N LEU A 116 -15.81 -1.45 21.25
CA LEU A 116 -14.97 -0.30 21.60
C LEU A 116 -15.65 1.04 21.26
N ALA A 117 -16.41 1.10 20.17
CA ALA A 117 -17.12 2.29 19.74
C ALA A 117 -18.36 2.62 20.61
N GLN A 118 -18.92 1.66 21.32
CA GLN A 118 -20.14 1.85 22.11
C GLN A 118 -20.05 3.00 23.14
N PRO A 119 -19.05 3.09 24.02
CA PRO A 119 -18.95 4.17 24.99
C PRO A 119 -18.81 5.55 24.34
N ILE A 120 -18.06 5.64 23.24
CA ILE A 120 -17.85 6.89 22.49
C ILE A 120 -19.16 7.31 21.80
N SER A 121 -19.90 6.36 21.28
CA SER A 121 -21.13 6.58 20.54
C SER A 121 -22.33 6.95 21.43
N ALA A 122 -22.26 6.72 22.74
CA ALA A 122 -23.33 7.09 23.68
C ALA A 122 -23.55 8.61 23.73
N LEU A 123 -22.51 9.40 23.41
CA LEU A 123 -22.55 10.86 23.39
C LEU A 123 -22.91 11.45 22.00
N ALA A 124 -23.04 10.60 20.96
CA ALA A 124 -23.26 11.04 19.59
C ALA A 124 -24.71 10.74 19.11
N SER A 125 -25.17 11.45 18.08
CA SER A 125 -26.42 11.14 17.40
C SER A 125 -26.38 9.75 16.75
N THR A 126 -27.54 9.11 16.57
CA THR A 126 -27.64 7.72 16.09
C THR A 126 -26.95 7.48 14.75
N ALA A 127 -26.98 8.48 13.85
CA ALA A 127 -26.34 8.39 12.53
C ALA A 127 -24.79 8.43 12.64
N THR A 128 -24.25 9.29 13.50
CA THR A 128 -22.81 9.42 13.75
C THR A 128 -22.28 8.20 14.50
N ARG A 129 -23.11 7.58 15.36
CA ARG A 129 -22.76 6.37 16.10
C ARG A 129 -22.33 5.22 15.18
N ASN A 130 -23.11 4.90 14.17
CA ASN A 130 -22.81 3.82 13.24
C ASN A 130 -21.54 4.13 12.41
N ALA A 131 -21.38 5.37 11.95
CA ALA A 131 -20.22 5.79 11.19
C ALA A 131 -18.90 5.68 11.99
N ILE A 132 -18.90 6.04 13.28
CA ILE A 132 -17.73 5.90 14.16
C ILE A 132 -17.37 4.42 14.35
N GLY A 133 -18.36 3.56 14.64
CA GLY A 133 -18.13 2.13 14.80
C GLY A 133 -17.48 1.49 13.56
N ILE A 134 -18.00 1.84 12.38
CA ILE A 134 -17.46 1.38 11.11
C ILE A 134 -16.05 1.93 10.87
N ALA A 135 -15.80 3.21 11.16
CA ALA A 135 -14.47 3.82 11.02
C ALA A 135 -13.42 3.09 11.88
N VAL A 136 -13.75 2.82 13.15
CA VAL A 136 -12.87 2.05 14.05
C VAL A 136 -12.64 0.64 13.51
N ALA A 137 -13.67 -0.02 13.00
CA ALA A 137 -13.52 -1.34 12.38
C ALA A 137 -12.59 -1.31 11.15
N VAL A 138 -12.72 -0.32 10.27
CA VAL A 138 -11.84 -0.13 9.12
C VAL A 138 -10.40 0.07 9.56
N ILE A 139 -10.15 0.94 10.55
CA ILE A 139 -8.82 1.20 11.12
C ILE A 139 -8.20 -0.10 11.64
N LEU A 140 -8.92 -0.83 12.48
CA LEU A 140 -8.40 -2.07 13.08
C LEU A 140 -8.18 -3.18 12.04
N LEU A 141 -9.06 -3.34 11.05
CA LEU A 141 -8.85 -4.27 9.94
C LEU A 141 -7.62 -3.92 9.12
N SER A 142 -7.37 -2.62 8.90
CA SER A 142 -6.20 -2.14 8.19
C SER A 142 -4.91 -2.42 8.98
N PHE A 143 -4.94 -2.28 10.32
CA PHE A 143 -3.85 -2.73 11.19
C PHE A 143 -3.58 -4.23 11.07
N VAL A 144 -4.62 -5.05 11.11
CA VAL A 144 -4.49 -6.50 10.90
C VAL A 144 -3.86 -6.78 9.53
N THR A 145 -4.28 -6.06 8.49
CA THR A 145 -3.70 -6.18 7.15
C THR A 145 -2.21 -5.84 7.16
N MET A 146 -1.79 -4.79 7.87
CA MET A 146 -0.37 -4.42 7.99
C MET A 146 0.45 -5.48 8.72
N ILE A 147 -0.04 -5.97 9.85
CA ILE A 147 0.68 -6.94 10.71
C ILE A 147 0.79 -8.31 10.03
N THR A 148 -0.24 -8.73 9.29
CA THR A 148 -0.27 -10.04 8.64
C THR A 148 0.52 -10.10 7.33
N ARG A 149 1.06 -8.99 6.83
CA ARG A 149 1.78 -8.90 5.56
C ARG A 149 3.28 -8.68 5.77
N ARG A 150 4.10 -9.48 5.09
CA ARG A 150 5.57 -9.37 5.15
C ARG A 150 6.15 -8.33 4.18
N LYS A 151 5.47 -8.06 3.07
CA LYS A 151 5.99 -7.16 2.02
C LYS A 151 5.62 -5.71 2.33
N ALA A 152 6.61 -4.82 2.29
CA ALA A 152 6.47 -3.38 2.54
C ALA A 152 5.35 -2.74 1.70
N MET A 153 5.22 -3.10 0.41
CA MET A 153 4.15 -2.59 -0.46
C MET A 153 2.74 -2.90 0.05
N SER A 154 2.53 -4.10 0.59
CA SER A 154 1.22 -4.47 1.16
C SER A 154 0.97 -3.79 2.49
N GLN A 155 2.01 -3.52 3.28
CA GLN A 155 1.92 -2.73 4.51
C GLN A 155 1.54 -1.28 4.21
N VAL A 156 2.16 -0.68 3.17
CA VAL A 156 1.80 0.66 2.68
C VAL A 156 0.32 0.73 2.29
N VAL A 157 -0.19 -0.26 1.55
CA VAL A 157 -1.61 -0.32 1.18
C VAL A 157 -2.50 -0.44 2.43
N GLY A 158 -2.11 -1.24 3.42
CA GLY A 158 -2.80 -1.31 4.72
C GLY A 158 -2.80 0.04 5.45
N PHE A 159 -1.67 0.75 5.46
CA PHE A 159 -1.56 2.07 6.06
C PHE A 159 -2.47 3.11 5.37
N LEU A 160 -2.51 3.12 4.04
CA LEU A 160 -3.40 3.98 3.27
C LEU A 160 -4.90 3.68 3.54
N SER A 161 -5.24 2.40 3.71
CA SER A 161 -6.60 2.00 4.09
C SER A 161 -6.95 2.45 5.51
N MET A 162 -6.00 2.39 6.45
CA MET A 162 -6.17 2.91 7.81
C MET A 162 -6.43 4.42 7.80
N GLU A 163 -5.67 5.16 7.02
CA GLU A 163 -5.82 6.60 6.83
C GLU A 163 -7.21 6.95 6.27
N ASN A 164 -7.72 6.18 5.29
CA ASN A 164 -9.09 6.33 4.78
C ASN A 164 -10.13 6.14 5.89
N GLY A 165 -9.94 5.16 6.77
CA GLY A 165 -10.79 4.94 7.94
C GLY A 165 -10.75 6.09 8.93
N LEU A 166 -9.57 6.62 9.24
CA LEU A 166 -9.37 7.79 10.10
C LEU A 166 -10.07 9.02 9.54
N PHE A 167 -9.86 9.30 8.26
CA PHE A 167 -10.49 10.45 7.58
C PHE A 167 -12.02 10.34 7.59
N PHE A 168 -12.57 9.16 7.26
CA PHE A 168 -14.00 8.92 7.30
C PHE A 168 -14.59 9.10 8.70
N GLY A 169 -13.92 8.57 9.73
CA GLY A 169 -14.34 8.68 11.13
C GLY A 169 -14.33 10.14 11.61
N ALA A 170 -13.23 10.85 11.35
CA ALA A 170 -13.06 12.24 11.73
C ALA A 170 -14.09 13.15 11.03
N MET A 171 -14.27 12.97 9.72
CA MET A 171 -15.24 13.73 8.92
C MET A 171 -16.69 13.48 9.39
N SER A 172 -17.02 12.22 9.71
CA SER A 172 -18.35 11.84 10.19
C SER A 172 -18.63 12.36 11.60
N ALA A 173 -17.63 12.33 12.50
CA ALA A 173 -17.77 12.80 13.88
C ALA A 173 -17.93 14.33 13.98
N THR A 174 -17.32 15.08 13.09
CA THR A 174 -17.24 16.54 13.14
C THR A 174 -18.11 17.27 12.12
N TYR A 175 -18.87 16.51 11.33
CA TYR A 175 -19.67 17.05 10.23
C TYR A 175 -18.80 17.94 9.27
N GLY A 176 -17.57 17.51 9.02
CA GLY A 176 -16.65 18.19 8.12
C GLY A 176 -16.17 19.55 8.64
N MET A 177 -15.66 19.62 9.86
CA MET A 177 -14.99 20.83 10.35
C MET A 177 -13.75 21.17 9.50
N PRO A 178 -13.49 22.47 9.18
CA PRO A 178 -12.38 22.87 8.32
C PRO A 178 -11.03 22.32 8.80
N MET A 179 -10.75 22.42 10.08
CA MET A 179 -9.48 21.97 10.68
C MET A 179 -9.20 20.50 10.44
N ILE A 180 -10.22 19.64 10.40
CA ILE A 180 -10.06 18.20 10.15
C ILE A 180 -9.79 17.91 8.68
N VAL A 181 -10.40 18.69 7.80
CA VAL A 181 -10.14 18.62 6.37
C VAL A 181 -8.68 19.02 6.07
N GLU A 182 -8.20 20.11 6.67
CA GLU A 182 -6.79 20.55 6.54
C GLU A 182 -5.82 19.49 7.07
N PHE A 183 -6.12 18.91 8.23
CA PHE A 183 -5.31 17.81 8.78
C PHE A 183 -5.32 16.57 7.88
N GLY A 184 -6.47 16.19 7.33
CA GLY A 184 -6.56 15.09 6.36
C GLY A 184 -5.71 15.32 5.11
N VAL A 185 -5.75 16.53 4.56
CA VAL A 185 -4.90 16.94 3.43
C VAL A 185 -3.41 16.86 3.78
N ALA A 186 -3.02 17.36 4.95
CA ALA A 186 -1.63 17.29 5.41
C ALA A 186 -1.16 15.83 5.57
N LEU A 187 -2.04 14.95 6.08
CA LEU A 187 -1.77 13.53 6.20
C LEU A 187 -1.62 12.88 4.81
N ASP A 188 -2.49 13.19 3.85
CA ASP A 188 -2.40 12.70 2.47
C ASP A 188 -1.07 13.07 1.80
N VAL A 189 -0.60 14.30 2.00
CA VAL A 189 0.71 14.76 1.50
C VAL A 189 1.84 14.03 2.20
N LEU A 190 1.78 13.86 3.52
CA LEU A 190 2.78 13.11 4.28
C LEU A 190 2.90 11.68 3.78
N VAL A 191 1.76 11.02 3.57
CA VAL A 191 1.72 9.64 3.05
C VAL A 191 2.26 9.56 1.63
N ALA A 192 1.93 10.53 0.77
CA ALA A 192 2.47 10.60 -0.59
C ALA A 192 4.00 10.72 -0.57
N VAL A 193 4.56 11.55 0.32
CA VAL A 193 6.01 11.70 0.51
C VAL A 193 6.62 10.41 1.05
N LEU A 194 5.97 9.74 2.00
CA LEU A 194 6.44 8.45 2.55
C LEU A 194 6.47 7.36 1.48
N VAL A 195 5.42 7.24 0.68
CA VAL A 195 5.36 6.29 -0.44
C VAL A 195 6.46 6.57 -1.47
N LEU A 196 6.67 7.84 -1.81
CA LEU A 196 7.77 8.25 -2.69
C LEU A 196 9.14 7.94 -2.07
N GLY A 197 9.33 8.19 -0.77
CA GLY A 197 10.56 7.87 -0.04
C GLY A 197 10.88 6.37 -0.07
N ILE A 198 9.90 5.51 0.21
CA ILE A 198 10.06 4.06 0.10
C ILE A 198 10.39 3.67 -1.35
N PHE A 199 9.78 4.32 -2.34
CA PHE A 199 10.08 4.10 -3.74
C PHE A 199 11.53 4.41 -4.10
N PHE A 200 12.05 5.56 -3.67
CA PHE A 200 13.45 5.94 -3.90
C PHE A 200 14.42 4.99 -3.21
N PHE A 201 14.12 4.58 -1.98
CA PHE A 201 14.94 3.65 -1.23
C PHE A 201 15.01 2.27 -1.91
N GLN A 202 13.90 1.72 -2.35
CA GLN A 202 13.85 0.43 -3.06
C GLN A 202 14.54 0.47 -4.43
N ILE A 203 14.44 1.61 -5.15
CA ILE A 203 15.18 1.76 -6.40
C ILE A 203 16.68 1.75 -6.14
N ARG A 204 17.16 2.50 -5.15
CA ARG A 204 18.57 2.55 -4.81
C ARG A 204 19.14 1.18 -4.45
N GLU A 205 18.42 0.40 -3.64
CA GLU A 205 18.83 -0.94 -3.23
C GLU A 205 18.95 -1.92 -4.41
N GLN A 206 18.09 -1.78 -5.44
CA GLN A 206 18.21 -2.57 -6.66
C GLN A 206 19.42 -2.19 -7.52
N PHE A 207 19.80 -0.92 -7.56
CA PHE A 207 20.99 -0.48 -8.31
C PHE A 207 22.28 -0.93 -7.61
N ASP A 208 22.36 -0.83 -6.29
CA ASP A 208 23.51 -1.31 -5.52
C ASP A 208 23.74 -2.82 -5.65
N SER A 209 22.68 -3.62 -5.74
CA SER A 209 22.77 -5.08 -5.92
C SER A 209 23.20 -5.49 -7.33
N LEU A 210 22.84 -4.72 -8.36
CA LEU A 210 23.24 -4.97 -9.75
C LEU A 210 24.73 -4.68 -9.97
N ASP A 211 25.28 -3.64 -9.34
CA ASP A 211 26.70 -3.30 -9.43
C ASP A 211 27.59 -4.38 -8.79
N LEU A 212 27.18 -4.94 -7.65
CA LEU A 212 27.91 -6.02 -6.98
C LEU A 212 27.91 -7.31 -7.81
N HIS A 213 26.78 -7.70 -8.39
CA HIS A 213 26.68 -8.89 -9.25
C HIS A 213 27.52 -8.76 -10.54
N HIS A 214 27.60 -7.57 -11.13
CA HIS A 214 28.47 -7.33 -12.29
C HIS A 214 29.96 -7.40 -11.93
N LEU A 215 30.34 -6.88 -10.78
CA LEU A 215 31.73 -6.94 -10.31
C LEU A 215 32.15 -8.38 -9.92
N GLU A 216 31.25 -9.14 -9.32
CA GLU A 216 31.49 -10.56 -8.98
C GLU A 216 31.64 -11.42 -10.25
N SER A 217 30.79 -11.22 -11.26
CA SER A 217 30.84 -11.97 -12.51
C SER A 217 32.08 -11.63 -13.35
N LEU A 218 32.62 -10.43 -13.23
CA LEU A 218 33.88 -10.02 -13.87
C LEU A 218 35.10 -10.63 -13.15
N LYS A 219 35.05 -10.71 -11.82
CA LYS A 219 36.12 -11.33 -11.01
C LYS A 219 36.19 -12.86 -11.22
N GLU A 220 35.07 -13.50 -11.44
CA GLU A 220 35.02 -14.95 -11.69
C GLU A 220 35.50 -15.32 -13.10
N ARG A 221 35.44 -14.41 -14.07
CA ARG A 221 35.94 -14.61 -15.44
C ARG A 221 37.45 -14.43 -15.58
N GLN A 222 38.09 -13.62 -14.73
CA GLN A 222 39.54 -13.39 -14.79
C GLN A 222 40.37 -14.67 -14.61
N PRO A 223 40.14 -15.55 -13.65
CA PRO A 223 40.95 -16.75 -13.50
C PRO A 223 40.77 -17.76 -14.63
N LEU A 224 39.64 -17.77 -15.32
CA LEU A 224 39.43 -18.63 -16.48
C LEU A 224 40.22 -18.16 -17.71
N TYR A 225 40.37 -16.85 -17.91
CA TYR A 225 41.21 -16.28 -18.98
C TYR A 225 42.71 -16.55 -18.75
N GLU A 226 43.18 -16.39 -17.50
CA GLU A 226 44.59 -16.69 -17.16
C GLU A 226 44.93 -18.17 -17.31
N ALA A 227 44.01 -19.06 -16.91
CA ALA A 227 44.18 -20.51 -17.09
C ALA A 227 44.18 -20.90 -18.57
N GLN A 228 43.40 -20.27 -19.40
CA GLN A 228 43.32 -20.55 -20.83
C GLN A 228 44.55 -20.01 -21.62
N TYR A 229 45.11 -18.88 -21.18
CA TYR A 229 46.33 -18.32 -21.72
C TYR A 229 47.56 -19.17 -21.37
N SER A 230 47.67 -19.62 -20.11
CA SER A 230 48.78 -20.48 -19.66
C SER A 230 48.73 -21.84 -20.34
N THR A 231 47.58 -22.40 -20.66
CA THR A 231 47.43 -23.68 -21.37
C THR A 231 47.82 -23.53 -22.88
N ASN A 232 47.54 -22.40 -23.50
CA ASN A 232 47.92 -22.13 -24.89
C ASN A 232 49.41 -21.82 -25.06
N GLU A 233 50.06 -21.22 -24.09
CA GLU A 233 51.50 -20.92 -24.10
C GLU A 233 52.34 -22.19 -23.96
N THR A 234 51.89 -23.18 -23.18
CA THR A 234 52.52 -24.49 -23.07
C THR A 234 52.25 -25.41 -24.28
N ALA A 235 51.24 -25.14 -25.10
CA ALA A 235 50.89 -25.87 -26.33
C ALA A 235 51.52 -25.28 -27.61
N SER A 236 52.34 -24.22 -27.52
CA SER A 236 53.01 -23.63 -28.69
C SER A 236 54.12 -24.54 -29.21
N PRO A 237 54.19 -24.88 -30.51
CA PRO A 237 55.11 -25.88 -31.07
C PRO A 237 56.59 -25.45 -31.07
N GLU A 238 56.90 -24.25 -30.61
CA GLU A 238 58.28 -23.77 -30.52
C GLU A 238 59.08 -24.42 -29.39
N SER A 239 58.47 -24.95 -28.33
CA SER A 239 59.18 -25.68 -27.26
C SER A 239 59.64 -27.06 -27.69
N ALA A 240 59.07 -27.67 -28.73
CA ALA A 240 59.46 -28.98 -29.22
C ALA A 240 60.72 -28.93 -30.12
N SER A 241 61.15 -27.76 -30.60
CA SER A 241 62.35 -27.62 -31.48
C SER A 241 63.68 -27.51 -30.71
N HIS A 242 63.65 -27.12 -29.44
CA HIS A 242 64.87 -26.98 -28.62
C HIS A 242 65.30 -28.29 -27.97
N ALA A 243 64.39 -29.21 -27.67
CA ALA A 243 64.69 -30.50 -27.05
C ALA A 243 65.37 -31.51 -27.99
N SER A 244 65.28 -31.31 -29.30
CA SER A 244 65.89 -32.22 -30.28
C SER A 244 67.34 -31.83 -30.70
N ARG A 245 67.91 -30.75 -30.16
CA ARG A 245 69.28 -30.28 -30.49
C ARG A 245 70.34 -30.57 -29.43
N GLU A 246 69.97 -31.04 -28.23
CA GLU A 246 70.93 -31.38 -27.17
C GLU A 246 71.27 -32.88 -27.05
N GLY A 247 70.82 -33.70 -27.97
CA GLY A 247 71.05 -35.17 -27.99
C GLY A 247 71.89 -35.68 -29.14
N ARG A 248 72.92 -34.90 -29.61
CA ARG A 248 73.96 -35.43 -30.53
C ARG A 248 75.34 -34.95 -30.16
#